data_a5b4c4d9f4278655de9ab9f3bcebc76b
#
_entry.id   a5b4c4d9f4278655de9ab9f3bcebc76b
#
_cell.length_a   1.000
_cell.length_b   1.000
_cell.length_c   1.000
_cell.angle_alpha   90.00
_cell.angle_beta   90.00
_cell.angle_gamma   90.00
#
_symmetry.space_group_name_H-M   'P 1'
#
loop_
_entity.id
_entity.type
_entity.pdbx_description
1 polymer ?
#
loop_
_entity_poly.entity_id
_entity_poly.type
_entity_poly.pdbx_seq_one_letter_code
_entity_poly.pdbx_strand_id
1 'polypeptide(L)'
;FDPQLVTDLIDKVVGKSSLVALSNSRPIPFNGQKEFIFTMDSEIDVVAESGAKSHGGISVAPITIIPIKVEYGARVSDEFIYASEEEKINIIKAFNDGYAKKLARGLDLMAMHGINPRTGTASTVIGNNHFTNKVTQTVNYNSSDPDANIEAAVAMVQGSNGEVNGMAMSPTFSAALAQMKVNGVKQFPELAWGGNPGSLNGLPIDINGTVSEGTNNKNQAILGDFQNMFKWGYAKQIPFEVIKYGDPDNSGNDLKGHNQVYLRSETYLGWGIMEGNHFARVVDGV
;
A
#
# COMPACT_ATOMS: atom_id res chain seq x y z
N PHE A 1 -7.73 -12.36 31.53
CA PHE A 1 -7.55 -12.48 30.07
C PHE A 1 -6.58 -13.62 29.82
N ASP A 2 -6.97 -14.58 29.02
CA ASP A 2 -6.04 -15.63 28.61
C ASP A 2 -5.07 -15.02 27.57
N PRO A 3 -3.77 -14.92 27.86
CA PRO A 3 -2.79 -14.36 26.93
C PRO A 3 -2.78 -15.07 25.57
N GLN A 4 -3.08 -16.38 25.59
CA GLN A 4 -3.18 -17.18 24.38
C GLN A 4 -4.35 -16.73 23.50
N LEU A 5 -5.50 -16.40 24.10
CA LEU A 5 -6.68 -15.91 23.38
C LEU A 5 -6.41 -14.56 22.69
N VAL A 6 -5.68 -13.67 23.36
CA VAL A 6 -5.29 -12.36 22.78
C VAL A 6 -4.30 -12.57 21.63
N THR A 7 -3.31 -13.43 21.82
CA THR A 7 -2.34 -13.79 20.78
C THR A 7 -3.05 -14.40 19.57
N ASP A 8 -3.92 -15.36 19.77
CA ASP A 8 -4.68 -16.03 18.71
C ASP A 8 -5.63 -15.07 17.97
N LEU A 9 -6.21 -14.10 18.69
CA LEU A 9 -7.10 -13.10 18.09
C LEU A 9 -6.32 -12.10 17.21
N ILE A 10 -5.13 -11.74 17.62
CA ILE A 10 -4.26 -10.80 16.90
C ILE A 10 -3.53 -11.48 15.76
N ASP A 11 -3.10 -12.72 15.92
CA ASP A 11 -2.45 -13.51 14.86
C ASP A 11 -3.40 -13.85 13.70
N LYS A 12 -4.71 -13.86 13.94
CA LYS A 12 -5.73 -13.97 12.87
C LYS A 12 -5.85 -12.72 12.00
N VAL A 13 -5.22 -11.63 12.37
CA VAL A 13 -5.15 -10.43 11.52
C VAL A 13 -4.18 -10.67 10.37
N VAL A 14 -4.69 -11.27 9.32
CA VAL A 14 -3.96 -11.46 8.06
C VAL A 14 -3.88 -10.11 7.34
N GLY A 15 -2.69 -9.58 7.18
CA GLY A 15 -2.47 -8.39 6.38
C GLY A 15 -0.98 -8.19 6.12
N LYS A 16 -0.60 -8.32 4.83
CA LYS A 16 0.67 -7.82 4.31
C LYS A 16 0.36 -6.72 3.32
N SER A 17 1.26 -5.77 3.11
CA SER A 17 1.14 -4.74 2.10
C SER A 17 1.92 -5.12 0.87
N SER A 18 1.28 -5.08 -0.30
CA SER A 18 1.97 -5.20 -1.58
C SER A 18 2.85 -3.99 -1.85
N LEU A 19 2.42 -2.78 -1.46
CA LEU A 19 3.22 -1.58 -1.61
C LEU A 19 4.51 -1.63 -0.80
N VAL A 20 4.45 -2.15 0.43
CA VAL A 20 5.65 -2.36 1.26
C VAL A 20 6.59 -3.39 0.65
N ALA A 21 6.04 -4.46 0.06
CA ALA A 21 6.85 -5.51 -0.55
C ALA A 21 7.58 -5.06 -1.82
N LEU A 22 6.98 -4.13 -2.59
CA LEU A 22 7.50 -3.70 -3.89
C LEU A 22 8.27 -2.38 -3.85
N SER A 23 8.21 -1.64 -2.74
CA SER A 23 8.84 -0.32 -2.59
C SER A 23 9.66 -0.22 -1.31
N ASN A 24 10.41 0.88 -1.17
CA ASN A 24 11.23 1.14 0.00
C ASN A 24 10.64 2.30 0.82
N SER A 25 10.59 2.14 2.15
CA SER A 25 10.20 3.22 3.05
C SER A 25 11.35 4.21 3.26
N ARG A 26 10.99 5.49 3.46
CA ARG A 26 11.92 6.54 3.86
C ARG A 26 11.29 7.36 4.98
N PRO A 27 12.05 7.80 5.99
CA PRO A 27 11.53 8.71 7.01
C PRO A 27 10.99 9.99 6.36
N ILE A 28 9.80 10.42 6.78
CA ILE A 28 9.15 11.63 6.28
C ILE A 28 9.08 12.64 7.44
N PRO A 29 9.50 13.90 7.26
CA PRO A 29 9.34 14.94 8.29
C PRO A 29 7.85 15.13 8.65
N PHE A 30 7.59 15.40 9.91
CA PHE A 30 6.21 15.62 10.41
C PHE A 30 5.45 16.73 9.68
N ASN A 31 6.16 17.78 9.24
CA ASN A 31 5.61 18.90 8.50
C ASN A 31 5.45 18.62 6.98
N GLY A 32 5.64 17.39 6.57
CA GLY A 32 5.61 16.97 5.17
C GLY A 32 6.96 17.08 4.49
N GLN A 33 7.08 16.36 3.38
CA GLN A 33 8.27 16.35 2.52
C GLN A 33 7.89 16.83 1.13
N LYS A 34 8.66 17.77 0.59
CA LYS A 34 8.56 18.16 -0.81
C LYS A 34 9.47 17.28 -1.65
N GLU A 35 8.89 16.60 -2.61
CA GLU A 35 9.61 15.89 -3.65
C GLU A 35 9.48 16.69 -4.95
N PHE A 36 10.53 16.74 -5.73
CA PHE A 36 10.54 17.48 -6.98
C PHE A 36 10.62 16.51 -8.15
N ILE A 37 9.69 16.67 -9.09
CA ILE A 37 9.78 16.04 -10.39
C ILE A 37 10.46 17.07 -11.30
N PHE A 38 11.57 16.65 -11.87
CA PHE A 38 12.38 17.47 -12.76
C PHE A 38 12.14 16.98 -14.19
N THR A 39 11.56 17.83 -15.02
CA THR A 39 11.29 17.49 -16.42
C THR A 39 12.05 18.43 -17.34
N MET A 40 12.75 17.85 -18.31
CA MET A 40 13.36 18.57 -19.45
C MET A 40 12.39 18.51 -20.62
N ASP A 41 12.17 19.63 -21.29
CA ASP A 41 11.16 19.76 -22.36
C ASP A 41 11.71 19.41 -23.75
N SER A 42 13.02 19.21 -23.89
CA SER A 42 13.69 18.94 -25.16
C SER A 42 14.80 17.91 -25.00
N GLU A 43 15.10 17.26 -26.11
CA GLU A 43 16.21 16.33 -26.22
C GLU A 43 17.56 17.06 -26.30
N ILE A 44 18.66 16.31 -26.15
CA ILE A 44 20.02 16.80 -26.35
C ILE A 44 20.20 17.18 -27.81
N ASP A 45 20.95 18.26 -28.05
CA ASP A 45 21.25 18.71 -29.40
C ASP A 45 22.67 18.34 -29.84
N VAL A 46 22.82 17.96 -31.11
CA VAL A 46 24.10 17.71 -31.74
C VAL A 46 24.59 18.99 -32.35
N VAL A 47 25.61 19.60 -31.75
CA VAL A 47 26.17 20.90 -32.19
C VAL A 47 27.43 20.68 -33.02
N ALA A 48 27.48 21.23 -34.24
CA ALA A 48 28.68 21.24 -35.07
C ALA A 48 29.77 22.15 -34.49
N GLU A 49 31.01 21.94 -34.89
CA GLU A 49 32.11 22.84 -34.51
C GLU A 49 31.75 24.29 -34.92
N SER A 50 31.81 25.22 -33.99
CA SER A 50 31.39 26.62 -34.13
C SER A 50 29.87 26.82 -34.33
N GLY A 51 29.03 25.80 -34.15
CA GLY A 51 27.58 25.92 -34.24
C GLY A 51 26.96 26.67 -33.06
N ALA A 52 25.80 27.27 -33.28
CA ALA A 52 25.01 27.87 -32.18
C ALA A 52 24.49 26.79 -31.24
N LYS A 53 24.56 27.05 -29.94
CA LYS A 53 24.00 26.14 -28.92
C LYS A 53 22.50 26.38 -28.79
N SER A 54 21.71 25.31 -28.86
CA SER A 54 20.30 25.33 -28.48
C SER A 54 20.15 25.32 -26.96
N HIS A 55 18.99 25.71 -26.46
CA HIS A 55 18.63 25.60 -25.06
C HIS A 55 17.24 24.98 -24.93
N GLY A 56 17.07 24.13 -23.93
CA GLY A 56 15.78 23.57 -23.52
C GLY A 56 15.23 24.28 -22.28
N GLY A 57 13.97 24.06 -22.00
CA GLY A 57 13.32 24.47 -20.77
C GLY A 57 13.40 23.37 -19.71
N ILE A 58 13.30 23.79 -18.46
CA ILE A 58 13.26 22.91 -17.30
C ILE A 58 11.98 23.24 -16.54
N SER A 59 11.18 22.23 -16.22
CA SER A 59 10.09 22.39 -15.28
C SER A 59 10.36 21.57 -14.00
N VAL A 60 10.01 22.16 -12.87
CA VAL A 60 10.12 21.53 -11.55
C VAL A 60 8.74 21.53 -10.92
N ALA A 61 8.12 20.36 -10.84
CA ALA A 61 6.81 20.19 -10.19
C ALA A 61 7.01 19.64 -8.76
N PRO A 62 6.70 20.42 -7.71
CA PRO A 62 6.77 19.91 -6.36
C PRO A 62 5.56 19.03 -6.06
N ILE A 63 5.81 17.83 -5.50
CA ILE A 63 4.79 17.00 -4.86
C ILE A 63 5.05 17.02 -3.37
N THR A 64 4.04 17.42 -2.59
CA THR A 64 4.15 17.43 -1.14
C THR A 64 3.54 16.16 -0.57
N ILE A 65 4.35 15.36 0.12
CA ILE A 65 3.90 14.22 0.89
C ILE A 65 3.53 14.72 2.28
N ILE A 66 2.25 14.73 2.60
CA ILE A 66 1.75 15.17 3.91
C ILE A 66 1.41 13.92 4.73
N PRO A 67 2.02 13.75 5.92
CA PRO A 67 1.67 12.66 6.80
C PRO A 67 0.23 12.76 7.30
N ILE A 68 -0.49 11.65 7.29
CA ILE A 68 -1.80 11.51 7.89
C ILE A 68 -1.70 10.68 9.16
N LYS A 69 -2.58 10.96 10.11
CA LYS A 69 -2.68 10.20 11.36
C LYS A 69 -3.55 8.98 11.15
N VAL A 70 -3.03 7.82 11.54
CA VAL A 70 -3.78 6.55 11.61
C VAL A 70 -3.66 5.99 13.02
N GLU A 71 -4.73 5.38 13.50
CA GLU A 71 -4.78 4.83 14.85
C GLU A 71 -5.51 3.48 14.90
N TYR A 72 -5.19 2.72 15.92
CA TYR A 72 -5.96 1.56 16.35
C TYR A 72 -6.00 1.53 17.87
N GLY A 73 -7.19 1.37 18.42
CA GLY A 73 -7.39 1.22 19.85
C GLY A 73 -8.41 0.14 20.16
N ALA A 74 -8.29 -0.44 21.34
CA ALA A 74 -9.20 -1.48 21.83
C ALA A 74 -9.37 -1.39 23.35
N ARG A 75 -10.61 -1.64 23.82
CA ARG A 75 -10.91 -1.82 25.25
C ARG A 75 -10.53 -3.22 25.67
N VAL A 76 -9.87 -3.34 26.80
CA VAL A 76 -9.57 -4.60 27.46
C VAL A 76 -9.94 -4.49 28.95
N SER A 77 -10.11 -5.64 29.62
CA SER A 77 -10.35 -5.68 31.07
C SER A 77 -9.19 -5.02 31.83
N ASP A 78 -9.47 -4.36 32.94
CA ASP A 78 -8.45 -3.77 33.80
C ASP A 78 -7.60 -4.84 34.54
N GLU A 79 -7.99 -6.11 34.52
CA GLU A 79 -7.16 -7.24 34.95
C GLU A 79 -5.80 -7.26 34.22
N PHE A 80 -5.71 -6.69 33.03
CA PHE A 80 -4.44 -6.44 32.33
C PHE A 80 -3.42 -5.72 33.23
N ILE A 81 -3.86 -4.76 34.05
CA ILE A 81 -2.97 -4.01 34.95
C ILE A 81 -2.38 -4.89 36.04
N TYR A 82 -3.14 -5.93 36.46
CA TYR A 82 -2.78 -6.84 37.53
C TYR A 82 -2.06 -8.10 37.02
N ALA A 83 -1.96 -8.28 35.71
CA ALA A 83 -1.20 -9.38 35.11
C ALA A 83 0.29 -9.33 35.47
N SER A 84 0.96 -10.46 35.41
CA SER A 84 2.42 -10.52 35.59
C SER A 84 3.14 -9.66 34.57
N GLU A 85 4.37 -9.21 34.85
CA GLU A 85 5.13 -8.41 33.90
C GLU A 85 5.39 -9.15 32.58
N GLU A 86 5.59 -10.47 32.64
CA GLU A 86 5.77 -11.31 31.46
C GLU A 86 4.51 -11.35 30.59
N GLU A 87 3.34 -11.52 31.20
CA GLU A 87 2.05 -11.50 30.48
C GLU A 87 1.76 -10.15 29.87
N LYS A 88 2.06 -9.03 30.56
CA LYS A 88 1.94 -7.68 30.00
C LYS A 88 2.80 -7.49 28.77
N ILE A 89 4.07 -7.94 28.84
CA ILE A 89 5.01 -7.84 27.71
C ILE A 89 4.48 -8.63 26.51
N ASN A 90 3.97 -9.83 26.73
CA ASN A 90 3.41 -10.68 25.67
C ASN A 90 2.17 -10.05 25.03
N ILE A 91 1.26 -9.49 25.83
CA ILE A 91 0.05 -8.81 25.34
C ILE A 91 0.42 -7.55 24.53
N ILE A 92 1.38 -6.75 25.01
CA ILE A 92 1.85 -5.55 24.30
C ILE A 92 2.51 -5.94 22.96
N LYS A 93 3.33 -6.98 22.96
CA LYS A 93 3.98 -7.49 21.74
C LYS A 93 2.93 -7.95 20.72
N ALA A 94 1.98 -8.77 21.14
CA ALA A 94 0.91 -9.26 20.29
C ALA A 94 0.03 -8.11 19.73
N PHE A 95 -0.26 -7.09 20.55
CA PHE A 95 -0.98 -5.90 20.09
C PHE A 95 -0.19 -5.13 19.03
N ASN A 96 1.11 -4.91 19.26
CA ASN A 96 1.97 -4.20 18.31
C ASN A 96 2.13 -4.97 17.00
N ASP A 97 2.28 -6.29 17.04
CA ASP A 97 2.37 -7.14 15.85
C ASP A 97 1.05 -7.09 15.05
N GLY A 98 -0.09 -7.14 15.73
CA GLY A 98 -1.40 -6.99 15.12
C GLY A 98 -1.60 -5.60 14.52
N TYR A 99 -1.20 -4.55 15.24
CA TYR A 99 -1.24 -3.18 14.73
C TYR A 99 -0.39 -3.00 13.48
N ALA A 100 0.84 -3.53 13.47
CA ALA A 100 1.73 -3.46 12.31
C ALA A 100 1.12 -4.14 11.07
N LYS A 101 0.49 -5.30 11.23
CA LYS A 101 -0.22 -5.99 10.14
C LYS A 101 -1.42 -5.17 9.63
N LYS A 102 -2.21 -4.57 10.54
CA LYS A 102 -3.34 -3.69 10.17
C LYS A 102 -2.85 -2.42 9.48
N LEU A 103 -1.74 -1.85 9.94
CA LEU A 103 -1.14 -0.67 9.34
C LEU A 103 -0.64 -0.95 7.92
N ALA A 104 0.03 -2.08 7.70
CA ALA A 104 0.50 -2.51 6.38
C ALA A 104 -0.69 -2.67 5.40
N ARG A 105 -1.73 -3.43 5.81
CA ARG A 105 -2.96 -3.54 5.02
C ARG A 105 -3.63 -2.18 4.79
N GLY A 106 -3.67 -1.34 5.83
CA GLY A 106 -4.23 0.00 5.76
C GLY A 106 -3.51 0.88 4.75
N LEU A 107 -2.19 0.81 4.66
CA LEU A 107 -1.42 1.53 3.66
C LEU A 107 -1.86 1.17 2.23
N ASP A 108 -2.01 -0.11 1.94
CA ASP A 108 -2.50 -0.56 0.62
C ASP A 108 -3.89 0.01 0.32
N LEU A 109 -4.84 -0.12 1.25
CA LEU A 109 -6.21 0.37 1.05
C LEU A 109 -6.27 1.87 0.85
N MET A 110 -5.50 2.63 1.63
CA MET A 110 -5.43 4.08 1.53
C MET A 110 -4.72 4.52 0.24
N ALA A 111 -3.54 3.97 -0.04
CA ALA A 111 -2.74 4.41 -1.17
C ALA A 111 -3.23 3.86 -2.52
N MET A 112 -3.78 2.65 -2.58
CA MET A 112 -4.33 2.10 -3.82
C MET A 112 -5.71 2.67 -4.16
N HIS A 113 -6.60 2.80 -3.15
CA HIS A 113 -8.03 3.07 -3.39
C HIS A 113 -8.55 4.38 -2.79
N GLY A 114 -7.78 5.05 -1.93
CA GLY A 114 -8.22 6.30 -1.29
C GLY A 114 -9.32 6.10 -0.24
N ILE A 115 -9.46 4.90 0.29
CA ILE A 115 -10.50 4.56 1.28
C ILE A 115 -9.96 4.54 2.70
N ASN A 116 -10.83 4.86 3.65
CA ASN A 116 -10.55 4.65 5.06
C ASN A 116 -10.67 3.14 5.36
N PRO A 117 -9.60 2.47 5.84
CA PRO A 117 -9.60 1.03 6.05
C PRO A 117 -10.67 0.53 7.01
N ARG A 118 -11.09 1.36 7.98
CA ARG A 118 -12.08 1.00 8.98
C ARG A 118 -13.51 1.02 8.44
N THR A 119 -13.85 2.00 7.61
CA THR A 119 -15.20 2.18 7.09
C THR A 119 -15.40 1.59 5.70
N GLY A 120 -14.31 1.34 4.96
CA GLY A 120 -14.34 0.91 3.56
C GLY A 120 -14.84 1.97 2.59
N THR A 121 -14.95 3.24 3.03
CA THR A 121 -15.46 4.35 2.24
C THR A 121 -14.36 5.34 1.88
N ALA A 122 -14.57 6.13 0.82
CA ALA A 122 -13.63 7.16 0.40
C ALA A 122 -13.32 8.14 1.55
N SER A 123 -12.04 8.47 1.70
CA SER A 123 -11.55 9.38 2.75
C SER A 123 -11.23 10.75 2.19
N THR A 124 -11.87 11.78 2.72
CA THR A 124 -11.59 13.18 2.36
C THR A 124 -10.19 13.62 2.79
N VAL A 125 -9.62 13.00 3.82
CA VAL A 125 -8.25 13.27 4.29
C VAL A 125 -7.21 12.81 3.27
N ILE A 126 -7.45 11.66 2.60
CA ILE A 126 -6.59 11.14 1.54
C ILE A 126 -6.80 11.91 0.25
N GLY A 127 -8.05 12.31 -0.02
CA GLY A 127 -8.43 13.02 -1.24
C GLY A 127 -8.06 12.21 -2.49
N ASN A 128 -7.36 12.85 -3.42
CA ASN A 128 -6.97 12.25 -4.71
C ASN A 128 -5.57 11.58 -4.67
N ASN A 129 -4.94 11.47 -3.50
CA ASN A 129 -3.60 10.90 -3.38
C ASN A 129 -3.64 9.37 -3.30
N HIS A 130 -4.10 8.71 -4.34
CA HIS A 130 -4.16 7.26 -4.45
C HIS A 130 -4.05 6.77 -5.89
N PHE A 131 -3.62 5.52 -6.09
CA PHE A 131 -3.36 4.95 -7.41
C PHE A 131 -4.59 5.00 -8.35
N THR A 132 -5.78 4.69 -7.85
CA THR A 132 -7.01 4.69 -8.67
C THR A 132 -7.29 6.06 -9.29
N ASN A 133 -6.90 7.16 -8.62
CA ASN A 133 -7.05 8.51 -9.17
C ASN A 133 -5.83 8.98 -9.98
N LYS A 134 -4.63 8.73 -9.46
CA LYS A 134 -3.39 9.25 -10.08
C LYS A 134 -2.95 8.48 -11.33
N VAL A 135 -3.27 7.19 -11.42
CA VAL A 135 -2.89 6.35 -12.55
C VAL A 135 -4.05 6.25 -13.53
N THR A 136 -3.94 6.95 -14.64
CA THR A 136 -4.96 7.00 -15.70
C THR A 136 -4.79 5.92 -16.77
N GLN A 137 -3.59 5.33 -16.88
CA GLN A 137 -3.32 4.23 -17.80
C GLN A 137 -4.01 2.95 -17.30
N THR A 138 -5.02 2.50 -18.03
CA THR A 138 -5.83 1.33 -17.66
C THR A 138 -5.95 0.34 -18.80
N VAL A 139 -5.92 -0.94 -18.46
CA VAL A 139 -6.18 -2.08 -19.34
C VAL A 139 -7.41 -2.82 -18.82
N ASN A 140 -8.36 -3.13 -19.69
CA ASN A 140 -9.51 -3.93 -19.31
C ASN A 140 -9.08 -5.36 -18.99
N TYR A 141 -9.50 -5.88 -17.86
CA TYR A 141 -9.19 -7.24 -17.45
C TYR A 141 -9.88 -8.26 -18.36
N ASN A 142 -9.09 -9.16 -18.89
CA ASN A 142 -9.56 -10.33 -19.63
C ASN A 142 -9.09 -11.60 -18.92
N SER A 143 -9.98 -12.29 -18.24
CA SER A 143 -9.68 -13.51 -17.50
C SER A 143 -9.24 -14.69 -18.39
N SER A 144 -9.54 -14.63 -19.69
CA SER A 144 -9.14 -15.67 -20.66
C SER A 144 -7.71 -15.47 -21.17
N ASP A 145 -7.17 -14.26 -21.07
CA ASP A 145 -5.82 -13.92 -21.52
C ASP A 145 -5.18 -12.86 -20.59
N PRO A 146 -4.92 -13.20 -19.33
CA PRO A 146 -4.36 -12.28 -18.36
C PRO A 146 -2.90 -11.90 -18.66
N ASP A 147 -2.15 -12.72 -19.38
CA ASP A 147 -0.79 -12.43 -19.82
C ASP A 147 -0.77 -11.25 -20.81
N ALA A 148 -1.67 -11.24 -21.78
CA ALA A 148 -1.82 -10.09 -22.68
C ALA A 148 -2.19 -8.80 -21.95
N ASN A 149 -2.88 -8.86 -20.80
CA ASN A 149 -3.13 -7.69 -19.98
C ASN A 149 -1.85 -7.14 -19.36
N ILE A 150 -0.94 -8.00 -18.92
CA ILE A 150 0.37 -7.58 -18.39
C ILE A 150 1.18 -6.91 -19.51
N GLU A 151 1.30 -7.55 -20.67
CA GLU A 151 2.03 -7.01 -21.81
C GLU A 151 1.49 -5.64 -22.26
N ALA A 152 0.17 -5.48 -22.35
CA ALA A 152 -0.45 -4.21 -22.69
C ALA A 152 -0.14 -3.12 -21.64
N ALA A 153 -0.20 -3.46 -20.37
CA ALA A 153 0.09 -2.53 -19.30
C ALA A 153 1.59 -2.14 -19.25
N VAL A 154 2.50 -3.09 -19.47
CA VAL A 154 3.95 -2.83 -19.62
C VAL A 154 4.21 -1.89 -20.79
N ALA A 155 3.58 -2.14 -21.94
CA ALA A 155 3.73 -1.29 -23.13
C ALA A 155 3.26 0.16 -22.85
N MET A 156 2.20 0.37 -22.08
CA MET A 156 1.75 1.71 -21.70
C MET A 156 2.79 2.44 -20.84
N VAL A 157 3.35 1.76 -19.84
CA VAL A 157 4.38 2.37 -18.97
C VAL A 157 5.64 2.70 -19.77
N GLN A 158 6.12 1.78 -20.59
CA GLN A 158 7.30 1.99 -21.44
C GLN A 158 7.07 3.07 -22.51
N GLY A 159 5.86 3.15 -23.06
CA GLY A 159 5.46 4.22 -23.99
C GLY A 159 5.49 5.62 -23.36
N SER A 160 5.42 5.70 -22.05
CA SER A 160 5.58 6.93 -21.26
C SER A 160 7.00 7.10 -20.71
N ASN A 161 8.00 6.40 -21.25
CA ASN A 161 9.39 6.37 -20.78
C ASN A 161 9.53 5.92 -19.32
N GLY A 162 8.55 5.16 -18.80
CA GLY A 162 8.59 4.58 -17.48
C GLY A 162 9.28 3.24 -17.45
N GLU A 163 9.69 2.81 -16.26
CA GLU A 163 10.26 1.51 -15.98
C GLU A 163 9.24 0.65 -15.21
N VAL A 164 9.23 -0.65 -15.47
CA VAL A 164 8.43 -1.60 -14.69
C VAL A 164 9.37 -2.42 -13.83
N ASN A 165 9.34 -2.19 -12.52
CA ASN A 165 10.17 -2.88 -11.53
C ASN A 165 9.36 -3.57 -10.43
N GLY A 166 8.04 -3.64 -10.59
CA GLY A 166 7.15 -4.34 -9.68
C GLY A 166 5.73 -4.48 -10.20
N MET A 167 5.04 -5.49 -9.72
CA MET A 167 3.62 -5.73 -10.00
C MET A 167 2.91 -6.26 -8.76
N ALA A 168 1.89 -5.53 -8.31
CA ALA A 168 0.93 -6.00 -7.32
C ALA A 168 -0.28 -6.58 -8.04
N MET A 169 -0.69 -7.79 -7.69
CA MET A 169 -1.84 -8.46 -8.33
C MET A 169 -2.83 -9.03 -7.32
N SER A 170 -4.08 -9.09 -7.71
CA SER A 170 -5.13 -9.74 -6.92
C SER A 170 -5.00 -11.26 -6.96
N PRO A 171 -5.52 -11.99 -5.96
CA PRO A 171 -5.60 -13.45 -6.01
C PRO A 171 -6.39 -13.97 -7.22
N THR A 172 -7.40 -13.24 -7.67
CA THR A 172 -8.20 -13.58 -8.86
C THR A 172 -7.36 -13.53 -10.13
N PHE A 173 -6.56 -12.47 -10.29
CA PHE A 173 -5.65 -12.32 -11.42
C PHE A 173 -4.57 -13.39 -11.43
N SER A 174 -3.95 -13.65 -10.28
CA SER A 174 -2.97 -14.72 -10.10
C SER A 174 -3.55 -16.10 -10.42
N ALA A 175 -4.79 -16.39 -9.99
CA ALA A 175 -5.46 -17.64 -10.30
C ALA A 175 -5.73 -17.80 -11.81
N ALA A 176 -6.07 -16.73 -12.51
CA ALA A 176 -6.25 -16.74 -13.95
C ALA A 176 -4.94 -17.07 -14.69
N LEU A 177 -3.82 -16.42 -14.31
CA LEU A 177 -2.49 -16.75 -14.82
C LEU A 177 -2.10 -18.21 -14.56
N ALA A 178 -2.36 -18.72 -13.35
CA ALA A 178 -2.05 -20.11 -12.98
C ALA A 178 -2.84 -21.16 -13.77
N GLN A 179 -3.95 -20.78 -14.38
CA GLN A 179 -4.79 -21.66 -15.20
C GLN A 179 -4.40 -21.64 -16.68
N MET A 180 -3.59 -20.69 -17.13
CA MET A 180 -3.17 -20.61 -18.53
C MET A 180 -2.36 -21.84 -18.93
N LYS A 181 -2.75 -22.40 -20.06
CA LYS A 181 -2.10 -23.59 -20.65
C LYS A 181 -1.88 -23.40 -22.13
N VAL A 182 -0.70 -23.80 -22.59
CA VAL A 182 -0.39 -23.94 -24.01
C VAL A 182 -0.08 -25.42 -24.26
N ASN A 183 -0.81 -26.03 -25.18
CA ASN A 183 -0.70 -27.46 -25.47
C ASN A 183 -0.81 -28.37 -24.22
N GLY A 184 -1.70 -27.98 -23.26
CA GLY A 184 -1.91 -28.73 -22.03
C GLY A 184 -0.88 -28.46 -20.92
N VAL A 185 0.17 -27.69 -21.18
CA VAL A 185 1.22 -27.35 -20.20
C VAL A 185 0.90 -25.99 -19.57
N LYS A 186 0.92 -25.93 -18.23
CA LYS A 186 0.76 -24.68 -17.49
C LYS A 186 1.93 -23.72 -17.79
N GLN A 187 1.60 -22.47 -18.07
CA GLN A 187 2.60 -21.43 -18.36
C GLN A 187 3.22 -20.85 -17.08
N PHE A 188 2.42 -20.71 -16.02
CA PHE A 188 2.82 -20.13 -14.73
C PHE A 188 2.53 -21.12 -13.59
N PRO A 189 3.22 -22.27 -13.54
CA PRO A 189 2.96 -23.30 -12.53
C PRO A 189 3.28 -22.84 -11.11
N GLU A 190 4.19 -21.89 -10.92
CA GLU A 190 4.60 -21.31 -9.65
C GLU A 190 3.49 -20.51 -8.94
N LEU A 191 2.48 -20.06 -9.69
CA LEU A 191 1.30 -19.38 -9.15
C LEU A 191 0.18 -20.36 -8.75
N ALA A 192 0.35 -21.64 -9.04
CA ALA A 192 -0.68 -22.64 -8.74
C ALA A 192 -0.86 -22.81 -7.23
N TRP A 193 -2.11 -23.13 -6.84
CA TRP A 193 -2.48 -23.41 -5.45
C TRP A 193 -2.17 -22.29 -4.45
N GLY A 194 -2.28 -21.03 -4.91
CA GLY A 194 -2.04 -19.85 -4.09
C GLY A 194 -0.56 -19.54 -3.85
N GLY A 195 0.32 -20.05 -4.71
CA GLY A 195 1.73 -19.71 -4.67
C GLY A 195 1.95 -18.21 -4.84
N ASN A 196 2.85 -17.64 -4.03
CA ASN A 196 3.35 -16.28 -4.17
C ASN A 196 4.89 -16.33 -4.23
N PRO A 197 5.45 -16.52 -5.43
CA PRO A 197 6.88 -16.78 -5.59
C PRO A 197 7.76 -15.53 -5.36
N GLY A 198 7.16 -14.35 -5.22
CA GLY A 198 7.88 -13.08 -5.06
C GLY A 198 8.44 -12.51 -6.36
N SER A 199 8.58 -13.29 -7.42
CA SER A 199 8.94 -12.82 -8.77
C SER A 199 8.34 -13.73 -9.84
N LEU A 200 8.03 -13.14 -11.00
CA LEU A 200 7.52 -13.82 -12.17
C LEU A 200 8.29 -13.29 -13.39
N ASN A 201 8.92 -14.19 -14.16
CA ASN A 201 9.78 -13.80 -15.29
C ASN A 201 10.84 -12.74 -14.94
N GLY A 202 11.35 -12.75 -13.69
CA GLY A 202 12.32 -11.76 -13.20
C GLY A 202 11.72 -10.45 -12.70
N LEU A 203 10.41 -10.22 -12.90
CA LEU A 203 9.71 -9.07 -12.35
C LEU A 203 9.28 -9.35 -10.91
N PRO A 204 9.65 -8.54 -9.92
CA PRO A 204 9.13 -8.64 -8.56
C PRO A 204 7.60 -8.53 -8.54
N ILE A 205 6.95 -9.47 -7.89
CA ILE A 205 5.49 -9.48 -7.74
C ILE A 205 5.09 -9.65 -6.28
N ASP A 206 3.90 -9.19 -5.96
CA ASP A 206 3.20 -9.54 -4.73
C ASP A 206 1.72 -9.78 -4.99
N ILE A 207 1.19 -10.86 -4.38
CA ILE A 207 -0.21 -11.25 -4.52
C ILE A 207 -0.94 -10.94 -3.23
N ASN A 208 -1.91 -10.01 -3.33
CA ASN A 208 -2.66 -9.57 -2.16
C ASN A 208 -4.10 -9.20 -2.53
N GLY A 209 -5.04 -9.60 -1.66
CA GLY A 209 -6.45 -9.23 -1.81
C GLY A 209 -6.70 -7.73 -1.74
N THR A 210 -5.81 -6.95 -1.10
CA THR A 210 -5.94 -5.49 -1.01
C THR A 210 -5.96 -4.80 -2.38
N VAL A 211 -5.35 -5.38 -3.39
CA VAL A 211 -5.30 -4.84 -4.76
C VAL A 211 -6.70 -4.69 -5.36
N SER A 212 -7.62 -5.62 -5.06
CA SER A 212 -8.98 -5.69 -5.65
C SER A 212 -10.10 -5.21 -4.71
N GLU A 213 -9.78 -4.59 -3.57
CA GLU A 213 -10.79 -4.18 -2.58
C GLU A 213 -11.50 -2.85 -2.89
N GLY A 214 -11.18 -2.17 -3.98
CA GLY A 214 -11.87 -0.92 -4.38
C GLY A 214 -13.36 -1.15 -4.69
N THR A 215 -14.21 -0.17 -4.34
CA THR A 215 -15.67 -0.24 -4.53
C THR A 215 -16.11 -0.08 -5.97
N ASN A 216 -15.38 0.72 -6.75
CA ASN A 216 -15.61 0.95 -8.17
C ASN A 216 -14.31 0.68 -8.94
N ASN A 217 -14.41 0.04 -10.11
CA ASN A 217 -13.27 -0.29 -10.96
C ASN A 217 -12.20 -1.09 -10.19
N LYS A 218 -12.55 -2.30 -9.80
CA LYS A 218 -11.66 -3.18 -9.04
C LYS A 218 -10.35 -3.42 -9.79
N ASN A 219 -9.25 -2.94 -9.24
CA ASN A 219 -7.94 -3.26 -9.78
C ASN A 219 -7.69 -4.76 -9.66
N GLN A 220 -7.25 -5.38 -10.74
CA GLN A 220 -6.80 -6.76 -10.74
C GLN A 220 -5.28 -6.84 -10.67
N ALA A 221 -4.59 -5.86 -11.28
CA ALA A 221 -3.16 -5.68 -11.10
C ALA A 221 -2.79 -4.20 -11.20
N ILE A 222 -1.70 -3.83 -10.54
CA ILE A 222 -1.04 -2.53 -10.65
C ILE A 222 0.43 -2.82 -10.89
N LEU A 223 1.00 -2.28 -11.97
CA LEU A 223 2.40 -2.45 -12.30
C LEU A 223 3.05 -1.12 -12.66
N GLY A 224 4.36 -1.03 -12.51
CA GLY A 224 5.14 0.16 -12.81
C GLY A 224 6.37 0.33 -11.94
N ASP A 225 6.81 1.58 -11.78
CA ASP A 225 8.01 1.93 -11.04
C ASP A 225 7.72 2.21 -9.56
N PHE A 226 7.55 1.14 -8.79
CA PHE A 226 7.32 1.24 -7.35
C PHE A 226 8.53 1.73 -6.57
N GLN A 227 9.75 1.48 -7.05
CA GLN A 227 10.97 1.82 -6.31
C GLN A 227 11.30 3.29 -6.36
N ASN A 228 11.07 3.95 -7.50
CA ASN A 228 11.44 5.35 -7.71
C ASN A 228 10.25 6.29 -7.64
N MET A 229 9.08 5.87 -8.15
CA MET A 229 7.91 6.72 -8.33
C MET A 229 6.82 6.56 -7.28
N PHE A 230 6.93 5.57 -6.40
CA PHE A 230 6.11 5.47 -5.20
C PHE A 230 6.98 5.67 -3.96
N LYS A 231 6.68 6.70 -3.18
CA LYS A 231 7.43 7.04 -1.96
C LYS A 231 6.49 7.03 -0.77
N TRP A 232 6.92 6.41 0.32
CA TRP A 232 6.14 6.34 1.54
C TRP A 232 7.06 6.27 2.75
N GLY A 233 6.51 6.58 3.92
CA GLY A 233 7.23 6.43 5.17
C GLY A 233 6.45 6.91 6.38
N TYR A 234 7.06 6.73 7.52
CA TYR A 234 6.55 7.15 8.81
C TYR A 234 7.14 8.50 9.20
N ALA A 235 6.29 9.47 9.56
CA ALA A 235 6.72 10.76 10.09
C ALA A 235 6.95 10.67 11.61
N LYS A 236 6.07 9.94 12.29
CA LYS A 236 6.16 9.69 13.73
C LYS A 236 5.39 8.42 14.04
N GLN A 237 5.99 7.57 14.85
CA GLN A 237 5.28 6.45 15.45
C GLN A 237 5.11 6.75 16.94
N ILE A 238 3.87 6.76 17.41
CA ILE A 238 3.58 6.88 18.83
C ILE A 238 3.62 5.46 19.39
N PRO A 239 4.45 5.21 20.41
CA PRO A 239 4.47 3.91 21.05
C PRO A 239 3.12 3.63 21.70
N PHE A 240 2.89 2.37 21.95
CA PHE A 240 1.74 1.84 22.66
C PHE A 240 1.42 2.63 23.94
N GLU A 241 0.17 3.05 24.08
CA GLU A 241 -0.34 3.79 25.23
C GLU A 241 -1.43 2.99 25.94
N VAL A 242 -1.42 2.97 27.27
CA VAL A 242 -2.47 2.42 28.12
C VAL A 242 -3.23 3.56 28.78
N ILE A 243 -4.48 3.78 28.37
CA ILE A 243 -5.37 4.80 28.92
C ILE A 243 -6.26 4.15 29.96
N LYS A 244 -6.26 4.70 31.18
CA LYS A 244 -6.95 4.09 32.34
C LYS A 244 -8.25 4.79 32.73
N TYR A 245 -8.52 5.98 32.18
CA TYR A 245 -9.64 6.83 32.56
C TYR A 245 -10.27 7.51 31.35
N GLY A 246 -11.54 7.88 31.48
CA GLY A 246 -12.30 8.59 30.47
C GLY A 246 -12.95 7.68 29.44
N ASP A 247 -13.41 8.26 28.35
CA ASP A 247 -14.04 7.59 27.21
C ASP A 247 -13.26 7.89 25.92
N PRO A 248 -12.10 7.24 25.72
CA PRO A 248 -11.17 7.59 24.62
C PRO A 248 -11.68 7.22 23.23
N ASP A 249 -12.70 6.37 23.11
CA ASP A 249 -13.30 5.94 21.85
C ASP A 249 -14.72 6.50 21.62
N ASN A 250 -15.15 7.45 22.47
CA ASN A 250 -16.47 8.09 22.40
C ASN A 250 -17.64 7.06 22.36
N SER A 251 -17.52 5.96 23.09
CA SER A 251 -18.56 4.93 23.17
C SER A 251 -19.74 5.31 24.07
N GLY A 252 -19.61 6.40 24.84
CA GLY A 252 -20.55 6.80 25.88
C GLY A 252 -20.33 6.12 27.22
N ASN A 253 -19.29 5.28 27.32
CA ASN A 253 -19.00 4.51 28.54
C ASN A 253 -17.61 4.86 29.08
N ASP A 254 -17.56 5.33 30.33
CA ASP A 254 -16.29 5.56 31.01
C ASP A 254 -15.56 4.26 31.31
N LEU A 255 -14.23 4.25 31.09
CA LEU A 255 -13.40 3.06 31.30
C LEU A 255 -13.46 2.55 32.74
N LYS A 256 -13.33 3.47 33.71
CA LYS A 256 -13.25 3.09 35.11
C LYS A 256 -14.57 2.53 35.64
N GLY A 257 -15.69 3.11 35.19
CA GLY A 257 -17.04 2.60 35.53
C GLY A 257 -17.34 1.20 34.99
N HIS A 258 -16.55 0.71 34.04
CA HIS A 258 -16.74 -0.61 33.41
C HIS A 258 -15.57 -1.58 33.64
N ASN A 259 -14.65 -1.27 34.56
CA ASN A 259 -13.45 -2.07 34.83
C ASN A 259 -12.64 -2.35 33.57
N GLN A 260 -12.37 -1.32 32.78
CA GLN A 260 -11.66 -1.40 31.51
C GLN A 260 -10.47 -0.45 31.46
N VAL A 261 -9.51 -0.79 30.60
CA VAL A 261 -8.45 0.10 30.10
C VAL A 261 -8.48 0.12 28.58
N TYR A 262 -7.94 1.16 27.99
CA TYR A 262 -7.88 1.31 26.55
C TYR A 262 -6.43 1.24 26.07
N LEU A 263 -6.16 0.33 25.15
CA LEU A 263 -4.87 0.18 24.50
C LEU A 263 -4.91 0.93 23.18
N ARG A 264 -3.94 1.82 22.93
CA ARG A 264 -3.91 2.64 21.71
C ARG A 264 -2.52 2.68 21.11
N SER A 265 -2.45 2.58 19.77
CA SER A 265 -1.27 2.94 18.97
C SER A 265 -1.66 3.92 17.89
N GLU A 266 -0.82 4.93 17.67
CA GLU A 266 -0.98 5.94 16.64
C GLU A 266 0.28 6.04 15.80
N THR A 267 0.11 6.28 14.50
CA THR A 267 1.23 6.46 13.56
C THR A 267 0.91 7.58 12.61
N TYR A 268 1.90 8.39 12.29
CA TYR A 268 1.83 9.38 11.21
C TYR A 268 2.53 8.79 9.99
N LEU A 269 1.78 8.56 8.95
CA LEU A 269 2.17 7.86 7.73
C LEU A 269 1.89 8.75 6.53
N GLY A 270 2.82 8.86 5.61
CA GLY A 270 2.64 9.62 4.37
C GLY A 270 3.11 8.83 3.17
N TRP A 271 2.53 9.11 2.02
CA TRP A 271 2.95 8.55 0.73
C TRP A 271 2.70 9.54 -0.40
N GLY A 272 3.36 9.30 -1.51
CA GLY A 272 3.16 10.05 -2.74
C GLY A 272 3.43 9.18 -3.97
N ILE A 273 2.62 9.38 -4.99
CA ILE A 273 2.82 8.83 -6.33
C ILE A 273 3.39 9.96 -7.16
N MET A 274 4.68 9.85 -7.52
CA MET A 274 5.42 10.93 -8.16
C MET A 274 4.93 11.18 -9.58
N GLU A 275 4.85 10.12 -10.39
CA GLU A 275 4.43 10.18 -11.78
C GLU A 275 3.44 9.06 -12.09
N GLY A 276 2.18 9.41 -12.33
CA GLY A 276 1.11 8.43 -12.59
C GLY A 276 1.31 7.65 -13.88
N ASN A 277 1.96 8.25 -14.89
CA ASN A 277 2.24 7.61 -16.17
C ASN A 277 3.34 6.53 -16.13
N HIS A 278 4.07 6.44 -15.01
CA HIS A 278 5.02 5.35 -14.76
C HIS A 278 4.35 4.12 -14.12
N PHE A 279 3.02 4.12 -14.09
CA PHE A 279 2.20 3.00 -13.64
C PHE A 279 1.07 2.74 -14.62
N ALA A 280 0.60 1.50 -14.63
CA ALA A 280 -0.62 1.09 -15.31
C ALA A 280 -1.44 0.14 -14.43
N ARG A 281 -2.74 0.14 -14.62
CA ARG A 281 -3.68 -0.69 -13.87
C ARG A 281 -4.45 -1.62 -14.79
N VAL A 282 -4.56 -2.87 -14.44
CA VAL A 282 -5.52 -3.82 -15.03
C VAL A 282 -6.80 -3.75 -14.20
N VAL A 283 -7.92 -3.43 -14.82
CA VAL A 283 -9.17 -3.06 -14.12
C VAL A 283 -10.33 -3.93 -14.62
N ASP A 284 -11.13 -4.44 -13.69
CA ASP A 284 -12.33 -5.21 -13.98
C ASP A 284 -13.54 -4.28 -14.07
N GLY A 285 -14.24 -4.30 -15.21
CA GLY A 285 -15.50 -3.59 -15.39
C GLY A 285 -15.38 -2.10 -15.70
N VAL A 286 -14.54 -1.73 -16.67
CA VAL A 286 -14.58 -0.39 -17.31
C VAL A 286 -15.64 -0.34 -18.39
#